data_c14b762d9517a5c224552f00bb4b94e3
#
_entry.id   c14b762d9517a5c224552f00bb4b94e3
#
_cell.length_a   1.000
_cell.length_b   1.000
_cell.length_c   1.000
_cell.angle_alpha   90.00
_cell.angle_beta   90.00
_cell.angle_gamma   90.00
#
_symmetry.space_group_name_H-M   'P 1'
#
loop_
_entity.id
_entity.type
_entity.pdbx_description
1 polymer ?
#
loop_
_entity_poly.entity_id
_entity_poly.type
_entity_poly.pdbx_seq_one_letter_code
_entity_poly.pdbx_strand_id
1 'polypeptide(L)'
;MFYQHSSILFPLLIVIGVALGLLFIFKSINKMNIEKGQYERLIVIFSYSGIAFYLGARFFDDLFHYINGEPWGKGGITFLGGMISAMVVLIVLFFIFLKHLRHRFFKIINIVAMGVILGHAFGRIGCFCAGCCYGKVTDSFIGVNFPGEAELRKTKTGEYIIEVTGSSGYKQLFVDKLDELGFNKNSVYTDFTVINPIFTEAYNYAENTKLLPTQLIETIFLLILFGVLFLIKKYQFPLYIIGYGTFRFIIEFLRSDNRGSVAIGISPSQLLSILIVVAGIGLIFVYTILHKKKNIEI
;
A
#
# COMPACT_ATOMS: atom_id res chain seq x y z
N MET A 1 -8.09 -22.43 -4.89
CA MET A 1 -7.25 -22.88 -3.77
C MET A 1 -6.48 -21.74 -3.09
N PHE A 2 -5.84 -20.80 -3.80
CA PHE A 2 -5.12 -19.68 -3.17
C PHE A 2 -6.02 -18.66 -2.46
N TYR A 3 -7.24 -18.46 -2.91
CA TYR A 3 -8.11 -17.42 -2.38
C TYR A 3 -8.81 -17.80 -1.05
N GLN A 4 -9.11 -19.06 -0.81
CA GLN A 4 -9.66 -19.52 0.49
C GLN A 4 -8.73 -19.21 1.67
N HIS A 5 -7.41 -19.02 1.40
CA HIS A 5 -6.40 -18.66 2.40
C HIS A 5 -5.98 -17.18 2.37
N SER A 6 -6.59 -16.33 1.53
CA SER A 6 -6.20 -14.92 1.39
C SER A 6 -6.36 -14.12 2.69
N SER A 7 -7.36 -14.45 3.51
CA SER A 7 -7.56 -13.85 4.83
C SER A 7 -6.40 -14.10 5.81
N ILE A 8 -5.64 -15.18 5.61
CA ILE A 8 -4.46 -15.52 6.42
C ILE A 8 -3.17 -15.09 5.72
N LEU A 9 -3.09 -15.26 4.39
CA LEU A 9 -1.88 -14.95 3.61
C LEU A 9 -1.56 -13.45 3.60
N PHE A 10 -2.55 -12.59 3.49
CA PHE A 10 -2.35 -11.15 3.49
C PHE A 10 -1.67 -10.65 4.78
N PRO A 11 -2.23 -10.87 5.99
CA PRO A 11 -1.58 -10.44 7.22
C PRO A 11 -0.24 -11.17 7.47
N LEU A 12 -0.13 -12.44 7.09
CA LEU A 12 1.12 -13.21 7.23
C LEU A 12 2.26 -12.59 6.41
N LEU A 13 2.00 -12.21 5.17
CA LEU A 13 3.00 -11.56 4.30
C LEU A 13 3.40 -10.18 4.81
N ILE A 14 2.47 -9.42 5.39
CA ILE A 14 2.79 -8.16 6.05
C ILE A 14 3.72 -8.41 7.25
N VAL A 15 3.41 -9.38 8.10
CA VAL A 15 4.24 -9.72 9.26
C VAL A 15 5.63 -10.17 8.83
N ILE A 16 5.74 -11.02 7.80
CA ILE A 16 7.03 -11.45 7.23
C ILE A 16 7.81 -10.23 6.70
N GLY A 17 7.17 -9.35 5.95
CA GLY A 17 7.82 -8.15 5.39
C GLY A 17 8.31 -7.21 6.48
N VAL A 18 7.52 -6.97 7.52
CA VAL A 18 7.91 -6.17 8.68
C VAL A 18 9.08 -6.82 9.42
N ALA A 19 9.02 -8.13 9.66
CA ALA A 19 10.10 -8.86 10.34
C ALA A 19 11.41 -8.78 9.56
N LEU A 20 11.38 -9.01 8.24
CA LEU A 20 12.57 -8.89 7.38
C LEU A 20 13.12 -7.46 7.34
N GLY A 21 12.25 -6.46 7.26
CA GLY A 21 12.63 -5.05 7.32
C GLY A 21 13.32 -4.70 8.65
N LEU A 22 12.74 -5.11 9.78
CA LEU A 22 13.32 -4.90 11.12
C LEU A 22 14.64 -5.65 11.30
N LEU A 23 14.73 -6.90 10.85
CA LEU A 23 15.97 -7.69 10.88
C LEU A 23 17.08 -6.99 10.09
N PHE A 24 16.77 -6.46 8.90
CA PHE A 24 17.72 -5.68 8.11
C PHE A 24 18.18 -4.42 8.85
N ILE A 25 17.24 -3.64 9.42
CA ILE A 25 17.50 -2.41 10.15
C ILE A 25 18.41 -2.71 11.34
N PHE A 26 18.01 -3.64 12.23
CA PHE A 26 18.77 -3.95 13.44
C PHE A 26 20.16 -4.53 13.15
N LYS A 27 20.27 -5.45 12.16
CA LYS A 27 21.57 -5.98 11.73
C LYS A 27 22.49 -4.89 11.17
N SER A 28 21.92 -3.91 10.47
CA SER A 28 22.69 -2.80 9.90
C SER A 28 23.10 -1.77 10.96
N ILE A 29 22.23 -1.48 11.92
CA ILE A 29 22.52 -0.58 13.06
C ILE A 29 23.55 -1.19 13.98
N ASN A 30 23.52 -2.49 14.25
CA ASN A 30 24.54 -3.18 15.07
C ASN A 30 25.96 -3.01 14.51
N LYS A 31 26.12 -2.91 13.17
CA LYS A 31 27.42 -2.65 12.55
C LYS A 31 27.94 -1.22 12.74
N MET A 32 27.12 -0.32 13.28
CA MET A 32 27.50 1.08 13.50
C MET A 32 28.25 1.30 14.83
N ASN A 33 28.48 0.26 15.63
CA ASN A 33 29.13 0.34 16.95
C ASN A 33 28.49 1.41 17.84
N ILE A 34 27.16 1.35 17.98
CA ILE A 34 26.37 2.25 18.83
C ILE A 34 26.40 1.69 20.25
N GLU A 35 26.51 2.56 21.27
CA GLU A 35 26.41 2.16 22.67
C GLU A 35 25.11 1.42 22.97
N LYS A 36 25.17 0.41 23.85
CA LYS A 36 24.02 -0.44 24.19
C LYS A 36 22.79 0.38 24.59
N GLY A 37 22.95 1.39 25.45
CA GLY A 37 21.83 2.22 25.90
C GLY A 37 21.21 3.08 24.79
N GLN A 38 21.99 3.50 23.78
CA GLN A 38 21.48 4.23 22.62
C GLN A 38 20.74 3.27 21.66
N TYR A 39 21.24 2.04 21.53
CA TYR A 39 20.58 0.99 20.74
C TYR A 39 19.22 0.60 21.32
N GLU A 40 19.12 0.43 22.64
CA GLU A 40 17.86 0.17 23.33
C GLU A 40 16.84 1.31 23.13
N ARG A 41 17.28 2.57 23.20
CA ARG A 41 16.41 3.72 22.89
C ARG A 41 15.94 3.73 21.44
N LEU A 42 16.78 3.33 20.48
CA LEU A 42 16.36 3.19 19.08
C LEU A 42 15.24 2.14 18.92
N ILE A 43 15.34 1.00 19.61
CA ILE A 43 14.27 -0.01 19.60
C ILE A 43 12.96 0.58 20.10
N VAL A 44 13.01 1.29 21.22
CA VAL A 44 11.84 1.97 21.81
C VAL A 44 11.24 2.99 20.84
N ILE A 45 12.08 3.81 20.19
CA ILE A 45 11.62 4.80 19.20
C ILE A 45 10.95 4.11 18.01
N PHE A 46 11.51 3.02 17.50
CA PHE A 46 10.89 2.26 16.40
C PHE A 46 9.56 1.62 16.81
N SER A 47 9.44 1.15 18.06
CA SER A 47 8.19 0.60 18.59
C SER A 47 7.10 1.68 18.65
N TYR A 48 7.40 2.87 19.18
CA TYR A 48 6.46 4.00 19.19
C TYR A 48 6.11 4.48 17.78
N SER A 49 7.06 4.47 16.86
CA SER A 49 6.81 4.81 15.46
C SER A 49 5.88 3.78 14.77
N GLY A 50 6.00 2.49 15.13
CA GLY A 50 5.10 1.45 14.67
C GLY A 50 3.66 1.63 15.19
N ILE A 51 3.52 1.98 16.47
CA ILE A 51 2.21 2.32 17.06
C ILE A 51 1.62 3.56 16.38
N ALA A 52 2.44 4.59 16.18
CA ALA A 52 2.02 5.82 15.50
C ALA A 52 1.63 5.56 14.03
N PHE A 53 2.30 4.60 13.36
CA PHE A 53 1.88 4.16 12.03
C PHE A 53 0.44 3.65 12.04
N TYR A 54 0.12 2.72 12.93
CA TYR A 54 -1.21 2.12 13.00
C TYR A 54 -2.29 3.16 13.34
N LEU A 55 -2.04 3.97 14.37
CA LEU A 55 -2.99 5.01 14.81
C LEU A 55 -3.19 6.07 13.72
N GLY A 56 -2.12 6.52 13.08
CA GLY A 56 -2.17 7.48 11.99
C GLY A 56 -2.87 6.93 10.75
N ALA A 57 -2.62 5.66 10.42
CA ALA A 57 -3.28 5.00 9.29
C ALA A 57 -4.81 4.96 9.46
N ARG A 58 -5.29 4.68 10.68
CA ARG A 58 -6.71 4.72 11.03
C ARG A 58 -7.26 6.14 11.04
N PHE A 59 -6.59 7.04 11.75
CA PHE A 59 -7.03 8.43 11.90
C PHE A 59 -7.20 9.15 10.55
N PHE A 60 -6.22 9.06 9.66
CA PHE A 60 -6.28 9.72 8.36
C PHE A 60 -7.32 9.11 7.44
N ASP A 61 -7.58 7.80 7.55
CA ASP A 61 -8.62 7.14 6.79
C ASP A 61 -10.01 7.57 7.26
N ASP A 62 -10.26 7.52 8.58
CA ASP A 62 -11.51 7.99 9.18
C ASP A 62 -11.76 9.48 8.92
N LEU A 63 -10.70 10.32 8.98
CA LEU A 63 -10.79 11.75 8.66
C LEU A 63 -11.21 11.98 7.20
N PHE A 64 -10.62 11.20 6.27
CA PHE A 64 -10.96 11.31 4.86
C PHE A 64 -12.41 10.92 4.58
N HIS A 65 -12.89 9.84 5.17
CA HIS A 65 -14.28 9.41 5.09
C HIS A 65 -15.23 10.44 5.71
N TYR A 66 -14.87 11.00 6.87
CA TYR A 66 -15.66 12.05 7.54
C TYR A 66 -15.80 13.32 6.69
N ILE A 67 -14.72 13.78 6.04
CA ILE A 67 -14.74 14.93 5.12
C ILE A 67 -15.67 14.67 3.93
N ASN A 68 -15.80 13.41 3.48
CA ASN A 68 -16.69 13.02 2.40
C ASN A 68 -18.14 12.73 2.87
N GLY A 69 -18.48 13.06 4.12
CA GLY A 69 -19.84 12.95 4.66
C GLY A 69 -20.20 11.57 5.22
N GLU A 70 -19.23 10.67 5.37
CA GLU A 70 -19.43 9.37 6.00
C GLU A 70 -19.24 9.43 7.51
N PRO A 71 -19.92 8.59 8.32
CA PRO A 71 -19.74 8.59 9.76
C PRO A 71 -18.35 8.10 10.16
N TRP A 72 -17.77 8.76 11.19
CA TRP A 72 -16.47 8.39 11.78
C TRP A 72 -16.43 6.91 12.21
N GLY A 73 -15.30 6.24 11.99
CA GLY A 73 -15.09 4.85 12.41
C GLY A 73 -15.48 3.79 11.39
N LYS A 74 -15.95 4.18 10.20
CA LYS A 74 -16.24 3.25 9.08
C LYS A 74 -15.06 3.06 8.11
N GLY A 75 -14.00 3.83 8.30
CA GLY A 75 -12.81 3.76 7.44
C GLY A 75 -12.00 2.47 7.61
N GLY A 76 -11.07 2.27 6.70
CA GLY A 76 -10.10 1.18 6.68
C GLY A 76 -8.76 1.57 7.29
N ILE A 77 -7.71 1.45 6.50
CA ILE A 77 -6.32 1.80 6.87
C ILE A 77 -5.65 2.49 5.67
N THR A 78 -5.27 3.75 5.83
CA THR A 78 -4.52 4.50 4.83
C THR A 78 -3.02 4.40 5.10
N PHE A 79 -2.30 3.67 4.25
CA PHE A 79 -0.85 3.47 4.38
C PHE A 79 -0.08 4.79 4.51
N LEU A 80 -0.47 5.80 3.75
CA LEU A 80 0.20 7.09 3.77
C LEU A 80 0.06 7.83 5.09
N GLY A 81 -1.15 7.90 5.66
CA GLY A 81 -1.39 8.50 6.96
C GLY A 81 -0.52 7.83 8.04
N GLY A 82 -0.39 6.50 7.96
CA GLY A 82 0.52 5.74 8.80
C GLY A 82 1.98 6.13 8.63
N MET A 83 2.47 6.23 7.39
CA MET A 83 3.86 6.59 7.10
C MET A 83 4.22 7.99 7.58
N ILE A 84 3.34 8.99 7.37
CA ILE A 84 3.55 10.35 7.85
C ILE A 84 3.63 10.36 9.38
N SER A 85 2.68 9.72 10.06
CA SER A 85 2.64 9.68 11.53
C SER A 85 3.85 8.97 12.12
N ALA A 86 4.26 7.84 11.55
CA ALA A 86 5.46 7.12 11.98
C ALA A 86 6.72 7.96 11.80
N MET A 87 6.85 8.65 10.66
CA MET A 87 8.01 9.48 10.36
C MET A 87 8.10 10.68 11.30
N VAL A 88 6.99 11.36 11.59
CA VAL A 88 6.94 12.47 12.53
C VAL A 88 7.38 12.01 13.92
N VAL A 89 6.82 10.91 14.42
CA VAL A 89 7.16 10.36 15.75
C VAL A 89 8.62 9.93 15.80
N LEU A 90 9.12 9.24 14.76
CA LEU A 90 10.52 8.84 14.66
C LEU A 90 11.46 10.04 14.73
N ILE A 91 11.22 11.08 13.95
CA ILE A 91 12.05 12.29 13.92
C ILE A 91 12.02 12.98 15.27
N VAL A 92 10.84 13.25 15.82
CA VAL A 92 10.67 13.95 17.11
C VAL A 92 11.38 13.21 18.25
N LEU A 93 11.09 11.92 18.40
CA LEU A 93 11.69 11.13 19.48
C LEU A 93 13.20 10.94 19.29
N PHE A 94 13.68 10.79 18.04
CA PHE A 94 15.10 10.71 17.75
C PHE A 94 15.84 11.98 18.22
N PHE A 95 15.35 13.15 17.87
CA PHE A 95 16.00 14.42 18.24
C PHE A 95 15.86 14.75 19.74
N ILE A 96 14.86 14.22 20.43
CA ILE A 96 14.71 14.40 21.90
C ILE A 96 15.64 13.44 22.65
N PHE A 97 15.59 12.13 22.35
CA PHE A 97 16.21 11.10 23.17
C PHE A 97 17.61 10.66 22.72
N LEU A 98 17.99 10.93 21.46
CA LEU A 98 19.26 10.50 20.86
C LEU A 98 20.14 11.69 20.44
N LYS A 99 20.28 12.69 21.32
CA LYS A 99 21.06 13.91 21.06
C LYS A 99 22.50 13.63 20.60
N HIS A 100 23.12 12.59 21.15
CA HIS A 100 24.49 12.16 20.78
C HIS A 100 24.58 11.52 19.41
N LEU A 101 23.49 10.97 18.86
CA LEU A 101 23.45 10.34 17.53
C LEU A 101 22.97 11.29 16.43
N ARG A 102 22.75 12.56 16.69
CA ARG A 102 22.24 13.54 15.70
C ARG A 102 23.12 13.62 14.44
N HIS A 103 24.43 13.48 14.60
CA HIS A 103 25.38 13.48 13.48
C HIS A 103 25.23 12.23 12.59
N ARG A 104 24.66 11.13 13.12
CA ARG A 104 24.37 9.88 12.40
C ARG A 104 22.93 9.75 11.92
N PHE A 105 22.12 10.78 12.13
CA PHE A 105 20.69 10.74 11.78
C PHE A 105 20.45 10.30 10.32
N PHE A 106 21.15 10.92 9.39
CA PHE A 106 20.99 10.61 7.95
C PHE A 106 21.41 9.18 7.61
N LYS A 107 22.42 8.66 8.26
CA LYS A 107 22.83 7.26 8.08
C LYS A 107 21.78 6.29 8.63
N ILE A 108 21.19 6.61 9.79
CA ILE A 108 20.14 5.79 10.39
C ILE A 108 18.87 5.82 9.53
N ILE A 109 18.44 6.99 9.06
CA ILE A 109 17.23 7.08 8.21
C ILE A 109 17.42 6.39 6.85
N ASN A 110 18.61 6.38 6.28
CA ASN A 110 18.94 5.61 5.11
C ASN A 110 18.78 4.10 5.35
N ILE A 111 19.27 3.59 6.50
CA ILE A 111 19.09 2.18 6.90
C ILE A 111 17.61 1.85 7.09
N VAL A 112 16.85 2.74 7.74
CA VAL A 112 15.41 2.58 7.94
C VAL A 112 14.69 2.50 6.61
N ALA A 113 15.02 3.38 5.66
CA ALA A 113 14.42 3.36 4.32
C ALA A 113 14.60 2.00 3.62
N MET A 114 15.78 1.39 3.72
CA MET A 114 16.04 0.08 3.14
C MET A 114 15.17 -1.02 3.75
N GLY A 115 14.97 -1.00 5.07
CA GLY A 115 14.04 -1.94 5.73
C GLY A 115 12.59 -1.69 5.35
N VAL A 116 12.18 -0.43 5.19
CA VAL A 116 10.84 -0.04 4.75
C VAL A 116 10.56 -0.53 3.33
N ILE A 117 11.52 -0.44 2.40
CA ILE A 117 11.37 -0.95 1.03
C ILE A 117 11.06 -2.45 1.04
N LEU A 118 11.75 -3.24 1.86
CA LEU A 118 11.46 -4.67 2.00
C LEU A 118 10.05 -4.92 2.51
N GLY A 119 9.67 -4.29 3.62
CA GLY A 119 8.32 -4.40 4.18
C GLY A 119 7.24 -3.99 3.17
N HIS A 120 7.50 -2.92 2.41
CA HIS A 120 6.60 -2.44 1.36
C HIS A 120 6.43 -3.47 0.23
N ALA A 121 7.52 -4.06 -0.27
CA ALA A 121 7.47 -5.07 -1.32
C ALA A 121 6.63 -6.28 -0.90
N PHE A 122 6.83 -6.80 0.32
CA PHE A 122 6.03 -7.90 0.87
C PHE A 122 4.57 -7.52 1.08
N GLY A 123 4.29 -6.29 1.48
CA GLY A 123 2.92 -5.76 1.56
C GLY A 123 2.21 -5.79 0.21
N ARG A 124 2.92 -5.49 -0.89
CA ARG A 124 2.36 -5.58 -2.26
C ARG A 124 2.10 -7.01 -2.70
N ILE A 125 2.95 -7.96 -2.33
CA ILE A 125 2.65 -9.39 -2.54
C ILE A 125 1.38 -9.78 -1.76
N GLY A 126 1.22 -9.29 -0.53
CA GLY A 126 0.00 -9.48 0.26
C GLY A 126 -1.23 -8.92 -0.44
N CYS A 127 -1.17 -7.69 -0.99
CA CYS A 127 -2.26 -7.11 -1.78
C CYS A 127 -2.61 -7.97 -3.01
N PHE A 128 -1.61 -8.57 -3.66
CA PHE A 128 -1.86 -9.49 -4.77
C PHE A 128 -2.60 -10.75 -4.30
N CYS A 129 -2.18 -11.37 -3.21
CA CYS A 129 -2.88 -12.51 -2.62
C CYS A 129 -4.32 -12.18 -2.17
N ALA A 130 -4.56 -10.95 -1.71
CA ALA A 130 -5.89 -10.46 -1.35
C ALA A 130 -6.74 -10.05 -2.57
N GLY A 131 -6.15 -9.99 -3.78
CA GLY A 131 -6.85 -9.57 -4.99
C GLY A 131 -7.35 -8.13 -4.96
N CYS A 132 -6.66 -7.23 -4.23
CA CYS A 132 -6.98 -5.80 -4.15
C CYS A 132 -5.92 -4.96 -4.86
N CYS A 133 -6.21 -3.68 -5.16
CA CYS A 133 -5.24 -2.75 -5.76
C CYS A 133 -4.78 -3.15 -7.17
N TYR A 134 -5.62 -3.80 -7.93
CA TYR A 134 -5.39 -4.23 -9.31
C TYR A 134 -5.41 -3.07 -10.31
N GLY A 135 -4.97 -3.35 -11.53
CA GLY A 135 -4.99 -2.41 -12.65
C GLY A 135 -6.18 -2.62 -13.58
N LYS A 136 -6.14 -1.95 -14.72
CA LYS A 136 -7.17 -2.00 -15.75
C LYS A 136 -7.32 -3.39 -16.35
N VAL A 137 -8.49 -3.64 -16.94
CA VAL A 137 -8.74 -4.80 -17.80
C VAL A 137 -7.70 -4.84 -18.91
N THR A 138 -7.20 -6.04 -19.22
CA THR A 138 -6.14 -6.22 -20.19
C THR A 138 -6.18 -7.60 -20.84
N ASP A 139 -5.89 -7.64 -22.14
CA ASP A 139 -5.68 -8.87 -22.89
C ASP A 139 -4.20 -9.29 -22.93
N SER A 140 -3.33 -8.53 -22.22
CA SER A 140 -1.91 -8.82 -22.15
C SER A 140 -1.63 -10.18 -21.51
N PHE A 141 -0.52 -10.80 -21.92
CA PHE A 141 -0.05 -12.08 -21.34
C PHE A 141 0.28 -11.98 -19.83
N ILE A 142 0.57 -10.78 -19.32
CA ILE A 142 0.80 -10.55 -17.89
C ILE A 142 -0.48 -10.37 -17.08
N GLY A 143 -1.64 -10.28 -17.76
CA GLY A 143 -2.94 -10.16 -17.10
C GLY A 143 -3.27 -11.40 -16.27
N VAL A 144 -3.90 -11.21 -15.13
CA VAL A 144 -4.26 -12.25 -14.16
C VAL A 144 -5.76 -12.23 -13.92
N ASN A 145 -6.38 -13.41 -13.93
CA ASN A 145 -7.75 -13.57 -13.45
C ASN A 145 -7.73 -13.66 -11.93
N PHE A 146 -8.44 -12.76 -11.27
CA PHE A 146 -8.58 -12.80 -9.82
C PHE A 146 -9.75 -13.69 -9.44
N PRO A 147 -9.55 -14.69 -8.56
CA PRO A 147 -10.59 -15.67 -8.25
C PRO A 147 -11.71 -15.07 -7.41
N GLY A 148 -12.91 -15.55 -7.65
CA GLY A 148 -14.11 -15.23 -6.89
C GLY A 148 -15.22 -16.21 -7.21
N GLU A 149 -16.33 -16.05 -6.54
CA GLU A 149 -17.54 -16.84 -6.72
C GLU A 149 -18.74 -15.91 -6.61
N ALA A 150 -19.75 -16.15 -7.41
CA ALA A 150 -21.05 -15.50 -7.30
C ALA A 150 -22.15 -16.57 -7.29
N GLU A 151 -23.16 -16.38 -6.45
CA GLU A 151 -24.28 -17.28 -6.31
C GLU A 151 -25.60 -16.51 -6.40
N LEU A 152 -26.55 -17.09 -7.10
CA LEU A 152 -27.93 -16.64 -7.14
C LEU A 152 -28.72 -17.46 -6.11
N ARG A 153 -28.99 -16.85 -4.95
CA ARG A 153 -29.64 -17.53 -3.82
C ARG A 153 -31.12 -17.20 -3.72
N LYS A 154 -31.95 -18.22 -3.61
CA LYS A 154 -33.37 -18.05 -3.35
C LYS A 154 -33.64 -17.85 -1.85
N THR A 155 -34.32 -16.76 -1.50
CA THR A 155 -34.73 -16.47 -0.11
C THR A 155 -35.93 -17.33 0.32
N LYS A 156 -36.22 -17.32 1.61
CA LYS A 156 -37.42 -18.01 2.15
C LYS A 156 -38.72 -17.40 1.62
N THR A 157 -38.70 -16.14 1.19
CA THR A 157 -39.84 -15.42 0.60
C THR A 157 -40.05 -15.73 -0.88
N GLY A 158 -39.13 -16.54 -1.48
CA GLY A 158 -39.20 -16.92 -2.90
C GLY A 158 -38.47 -15.99 -3.84
N GLU A 159 -37.87 -14.93 -3.32
CA GLU A 159 -37.09 -13.93 -4.06
C GLU A 159 -35.64 -14.40 -4.30
N TYR A 160 -34.98 -13.82 -5.29
CA TYR A 160 -33.56 -14.11 -5.60
C TYR A 160 -32.69 -12.94 -5.21
N ILE A 161 -31.59 -13.25 -4.52
CA ILE A 161 -30.51 -12.31 -4.17
C ILE A 161 -29.19 -12.80 -4.75
N ILE A 162 -28.30 -11.85 -5.09
CA ILE A 162 -26.97 -12.14 -5.62
C ILE A 162 -25.95 -12.01 -4.50
N GLU A 163 -25.30 -13.10 -4.17
CA GLU A 163 -24.15 -13.11 -3.25
C GLU A 163 -22.86 -13.23 -4.04
N VAL A 164 -21.91 -12.29 -3.82
CA VAL A 164 -20.61 -12.28 -4.49
C VAL A 164 -19.52 -12.35 -3.44
N THR A 165 -18.69 -13.36 -3.53
CA THR A 165 -17.55 -13.59 -2.65
C THR A 165 -16.26 -13.58 -3.47
N GLY A 166 -15.12 -13.54 -2.77
CA GLY A 166 -13.86 -13.61 -3.48
C GLY A 166 -13.06 -12.29 -3.48
N SER A 167 -12.12 -12.16 -4.42
CA SER A 167 -11.23 -11.01 -4.56
C SER A 167 -11.96 -9.72 -4.89
N SER A 168 -11.38 -8.58 -4.50
CA SER A 168 -11.97 -7.29 -4.86
C SER A 168 -12.03 -7.08 -6.36
N GLY A 169 -11.06 -7.61 -7.12
CA GLY A 169 -11.04 -7.54 -8.58
C GLY A 169 -12.21 -8.29 -9.22
N TYR A 170 -12.42 -9.54 -8.79
CA TYR A 170 -13.56 -10.32 -9.27
C TYR A 170 -14.91 -9.64 -8.94
N LYS A 171 -15.07 -9.22 -7.68
CA LYS A 171 -16.31 -8.54 -7.24
C LYS A 171 -16.61 -7.30 -8.06
N GLN A 172 -15.58 -6.51 -8.36
CA GLN A 172 -15.75 -5.28 -9.15
C GLN A 172 -16.16 -5.62 -10.58
N LEU A 173 -15.46 -6.54 -11.25
CA LEU A 173 -15.80 -6.97 -12.60
C LEU A 173 -17.24 -7.49 -12.71
N PHE A 174 -17.64 -8.31 -11.74
CA PHE A 174 -19.00 -8.87 -11.69
C PHE A 174 -20.06 -7.76 -11.52
N VAL A 175 -19.83 -6.83 -10.59
CA VAL A 175 -20.75 -5.72 -10.32
C VAL A 175 -20.82 -4.76 -11.50
N ASP A 176 -19.69 -4.36 -12.06
CA ASP A 176 -19.64 -3.45 -13.21
C ASP A 176 -20.41 -4.04 -14.41
N LYS A 177 -20.27 -5.35 -14.64
CA LYS A 177 -21.01 -6.01 -15.72
C LYS A 177 -22.51 -6.11 -15.42
N LEU A 178 -22.92 -6.36 -14.18
CA LEU A 178 -24.32 -6.29 -13.80
C LEU A 178 -24.92 -4.91 -14.02
N ASP A 179 -24.22 -3.86 -13.60
CA ASP A 179 -24.66 -2.46 -13.74
C ASP A 179 -24.74 -2.07 -15.25
N GLU A 180 -23.80 -2.54 -16.09
CA GLU A 180 -23.84 -2.38 -17.54
C GLU A 180 -25.09 -3.02 -18.16
N LEU A 181 -25.51 -4.18 -17.63
CA LEU A 181 -26.72 -4.90 -18.05
C LEU A 181 -28.02 -4.30 -17.45
N GLY A 182 -27.91 -3.23 -16.65
CA GLY A 182 -29.06 -2.54 -16.04
C GLY A 182 -29.58 -3.19 -14.75
N PHE A 183 -28.76 -4.02 -14.09
CA PHE A 183 -29.13 -4.75 -12.87
C PHE A 183 -28.25 -4.33 -11.68
N ASN A 184 -28.82 -4.35 -10.48
CA ASN A 184 -28.12 -3.97 -9.26
C ASN A 184 -27.99 -5.18 -8.32
N LYS A 185 -26.76 -5.48 -7.87
CA LYS A 185 -26.48 -6.60 -6.97
C LYS A 185 -27.22 -6.54 -5.63
N ASN A 186 -27.61 -5.33 -5.17
CA ASN A 186 -28.31 -5.12 -3.90
C ASN A 186 -29.83 -5.22 -4.05
N SER A 187 -30.36 -5.39 -5.28
CA SER A 187 -31.77 -5.55 -5.54
C SER A 187 -32.23 -6.98 -5.32
N VAL A 188 -33.51 -7.11 -5.04
CA VAL A 188 -34.21 -8.39 -4.89
C VAL A 188 -34.97 -8.65 -6.19
N TYR A 189 -34.84 -9.86 -6.72
CA TYR A 189 -35.47 -10.25 -7.98
C TYR A 189 -36.48 -11.35 -7.77
N THR A 190 -37.61 -11.24 -8.42
CA THR A 190 -38.73 -12.19 -8.26
C THR A 190 -38.80 -13.20 -9.41
N ASP A 191 -38.24 -12.85 -10.57
CA ASP A 191 -38.29 -13.69 -11.77
C ASP A 191 -36.91 -14.28 -12.09
N PHE A 192 -36.81 -15.60 -11.87
CA PHE A 192 -35.58 -16.35 -12.17
C PHE A 192 -35.21 -16.37 -13.65
N THR A 193 -36.23 -16.38 -14.53
CA THR A 193 -36.00 -16.47 -15.98
C THR A 193 -35.36 -15.20 -16.54
N VAL A 194 -35.58 -14.07 -15.89
CA VAL A 194 -35.00 -12.78 -16.22
C VAL A 194 -33.61 -12.63 -15.63
N ILE A 195 -33.44 -12.95 -14.35
CA ILE A 195 -32.15 -12.69 -13.65
C ILE A 195 -31.07 -13.71 -13.99
N ASN A 196 -31.44 -14.98 -14.23
CA ASN A 196 -30.45 -16.05 -14.42
C ASN A 196 -29.56 -15.87 -15.69
N PRO A 197 -30.05 -15.48 -16.88
CA PRO A 197 -29.20 -15.20 -18.03
C PRO A 197 -28.21 -14.05 -17.78
N ILE A 198 -28.68 -12.98 -17.12
CA ILE A 198 -27.88 -11.79 -16.80
C ILE A 198 -26.81 -12.13 -15.78
N PHE A 199 -27.18 -12.85 -14.72
CA PHE A 199 -26.24 -13.37 -13.74
C PHE A 199 -25.16 -14.24 -14.41
N THR A 200 -25.54 -15.14 -15.30
CA THR A 200 -24.62 -16.04 -16.01
C THR A 200 -23.67 -15.26 -16.89
N GLU A 201 -24.12 -14.21 -17.57
CA GLU A 201 -23.28 -13.34 -18.38
C GLU A 201 -22.27 -12.59 -17.51
N ALA A 202 -22.71 -11.98 -16.40
CA ALA A 202 -21.83 -11.27 -15.48
C ALA A 202 -20.81 -12.22 -14.83
N TYR A 203 -21.22 -13.43 -14.47
CA TYR A 203 -20.36 -14.47 -13.93
C TYR A 203 -19.26 -14.85 -14.92
N ASN A 204 -19.64 -15.20 -16.16
CA ASN A 204 -18.69 -15.58 -17.20
C ASN A 204 -17.72 -14.44 -17.54
N TYR A 205 -18.20 -13.20 -17.54
CA TYR A 205 -17.36 -12.04 -17.76
C TYR A 205 -16.30 -11.91 -16.67
N ALA A 206 -16.70 -11.97 -15.39
CA ALA A 206 -15.78 -11.84 -14.26
C ALA A 206 -14.73 -12.97 -14.19
N GLU A 207 -15.14 -14.21 -14.52
CA GLU A 207 -14.25 -15.39 -14.55
C GLU A 207 -13.19 -15.30 -15.65
N ASN A 208 -13.55 -14.78 -16.81
CA ASN A 208 -12.68 -14.80 -18.00
C ASN A 208 -11.91 -13.49 -18.22
N THR A 209 -12.23 -12.42 -17.48
CA THR A 209 -11.59 -11.11 -17.64
C THR A 209 -10.31 -11.02 -16.82
N LYS A 210 -9.22 -10.63 -17.48
CA LYS A 210 -7.92 -10.42 -16.86
C LYS A 210 -7.73 -8.96 -16.44
N LEU A 211 -7.10 -8.78 -15.28
CA LEU A 211 -6.69 -7.48 -14.76
C LEU A 211 -5.17 -7.38 -14.69
N LEU A 212 -4.62 -6.20 -14.92
CA LEU A 212 -3.19 -5.95 -14.72
C LEU A 212 -2.80 -6.13 -13.25
N PRO A 213 -1.82 -7.01 -12.94
CA PRO A 213 -1.35 -7.22 -11.56
C PRO A 213 -0.39 -6.10 -11.14
N THR A 214 -0.90 -4.88 -10.99
CA THR A 214 -0.11 -3.71 -10.61
C THR A 214 0.66 -3.92 -9.30
N GLN A 215 0.15 -4.77 -8.41
CA GLN A 215 0.81 -5.16 -7.16
C GLN A 215 2.15 -5.87 -7.42
N LEU A 216 2.18 -6.82 -8.36
CA LEU A 216 3.41 -7.53 -8.72
C LEU A 216 4.41 -6.63 -9.45
N ILE A 217 3.91 -5.77 -10.34
CA ILE A 217 4.74 -4.77 -11.04
C ILE A 217 5.40 -3.85 -10.01
N GLU A 218 4.65 -3.38 -9.02
CA GLU A 218 5.16 -2.54 -7.93
C GLU A 218 6.14 -3.31 -7.03
N THR A 219 5.89 -4.59 -6.76
CA THR A 219 6.81 -5.45 -6.01
C THR A 219 8.17 -5.57 -6.71
N ILE A 220 8.16 -5.89 -8.01
CA ILE A 220 9.38 -6.03 -8.81
C ILE A 220 10.14 -4.70 -8.81
N PHE A 221 9.45 -3.58 -9.03
CA PHE A 221 10.06 -2.27 -8.96
C PHE A 221 10.74 -2.00 -7.61
N LEU A 222 10.05 -2.27 -6.49
CA LEU A 222 10.58 -2.07 -5.13
C LEU A 222 11.81 -2.95 -4.87
N LEU A 223 11.83 -4.20 -5.32
CA LEU A 223 12.98 -5.08 -5.18
C LEU A 223 14.18 -4.62 -6.02
N ILE A 224 13.94 -4.15 -7.25
CA ILE A 224 14.99 -3.55 -8.08
C ILE A 224 15.52 -2.28 -7.41
N LEU A 225 14.64 -1.40 -6.93
CA LEU A 225 15.01 -0.18 -6.23
C LEU A 225 15.82 -0.47 -4.97
N PHE A 226 15.43 -1.49 -4.18
CA PHE A 226 16.21 -1.97 -3.05
C PHE A 226 17.63 -2.37 -3.47
N GLY A 227 17.77 -3.19 -4.50
CA GLY A 227 19.07 -3.63 -5.02
C GLY A 227 19.96 -2.46 -5.45
N VAL A 228 19.39 -1.52 -6.22
CA VAL A 228 20.11 -0.31 -6.69
C VAL A 228 20.56 0.54 -5.50
N LEU A 229 19.66 0.82 -4.55
CA LEU A 229 19.99 1.63 -3.38
C LEU A 229 20.99 0.94 -2.44
N PHE A 230 20.93 -0.39 -2.34
CA PHE A 230 21.91 -1.17 -1.59
C PHE A 230 23.35 -1.02 -2.13
N LEU A 231 23.50 -0.88 -3.45
CA LEU A 231 24.79 -0.64 -4.10
C LEU A 231 25.26 0.80 -3.92
N ILE A 232 24.35 1.79 -4.04
CA ILE A 232 24.68 3.23 -3.94
C ILE A 232 25.16 3.62 -2.55
N LYS A 233 24.57 3.09 -1.48
CA LYS A 233 24.90 3.31 -0.05
C LYS A 233 24.76 4.75 0.47
N LYS A 234 24.56 5.74 -0.40
CA LYS A 234 24.34 7.15 -0.05
C LYS A 234 22.99 7.63 -0.51
N TYR A 235 22.40 8.57 0.22
CA TYR A 235 21.11 9.20 -0.15
C TYR A 235 19.98 8.19 -0.33
N GLN A 236 20.03 7.02 0.33
CA GLN A 236 19.07 5.93 0.12
C GLN A 236 17.64 6.37 0.42
N PHE A 237 17.43 7.11 1.51
CA PHE A 237 16.10 7.64 1.86
C PHE A 237 15.53 8.62 0.83
N PRO A 238 16.23 9.74 0.48
CA PRO A 238 15.71 10.64 -0.55
C PRO A 238 15.57 9.98 -1.92
N LEU A 239 16.48 9.10 -2.32
CA LEU A 239 16.38 8.36 -3.58
C LEU A 239 15.20 7.37 -3.59
N TYR A 240 14.92 6.75 -2.43
CA TYR A 240 13.73 5.91 -2.29
C TYR A 240 12.44 6.69 -2.53
N ILE A 241 12.26 7.83 -1.86
CA ILE A 241 11.02 8.61 -2.00
C ILE A 241 10.89 9.25 -3.39
N ILE A 242 12.00 9.64 -4.03
CA ILE A 242 12.00 10.10 -5.43
C ILE A 242 11.62 8.95 -6.37
N GLY A 243 12.32 7.83 -6.29
CA GLY A 243 12.10 6.68 -7.16
C GLY A 243 10.69 6.11 -7.01
N TYR A 244 10.26 5.89 -5.77
CA TYR A 244 8.92 5.38 -5.50
C TYR A 244 7.83 6.39 -5.88
N GLY A 245 8.00 7.67 -5.56
CA GLY A 245 7.03 8.72 -5.92
C GLY A 245 6.86 8.81 -7.44
N THR A 246 7.96 8.80 -8.19
CA THR A 246 7.90 8.81 -9.66
C THR A 246 7.19 7.56 -10.20
N PHE A 247 7.57 6.38 -9.71
CA PHE A 247 6.93 5.13 -10.10
C PHE A 247 5.44 5.11 -9.73
N ARG A 248 5.09 5.57 -8.52
CA ARG A 248 3.71 5.63 -8.04
C ARG A 248 2.84 6.58 -8.88
N PHE A 249 3.40 7.69 -9.33
CA PHE A 249 2.73 8.59 -10.27
C PHE A 249 2.42 7.89 -11.60
N ILE A 250 3.38 7.15 -12.14
CA ILE A 250 3.25 6.45 -13.44
C ILE A 250 2.25 5.29 -13.35
N ILE A 251 2.36 4.43 -12.31
CA ILE A 251 1.52 3.24 -12.21
C ILE A 251 0.04 3.59 -11.98
N GLU A 252 -0.24 4.79 -11.46
CA GLU A 252 -1.61 5.24 -11.26
C GLU A 252 -2.42 5.30 -12.57
N PHE A 253 -1.78 5.55 -13.70
CA PHE A 253 -2.43 5.50 -15.02
C PHE A 253 -2.88 4.10 -15.44
N LEU A 254 -2.29 3.07 -14.85
CA LEU A 254 -2.62 1.66 -15.11
C LEU A 254 -3.67 1.10 -14.13
N ARG A 255 -4.08 1.88 -13.13
CA ARG A 255 -5.04 1.46 -12.12
C ARG A 255 -6.47 1.71 -12.57
N SER A 256 -7.39 0.89 -12.09
CA SER A 256 -8.83 1.00 -12.38
C SER A 256 -9.66 1.32 -11.14
N ASP A 257 -9.10 1.19 -9.93
CA ASP A 257 -9.84 1.47 -8.71
C ASP A 257 -10.16 2.97 -8.59
N ASN A 258 -11.45 3.27 -8.51
CA ASN A 258 -11.94 4.65 -8.39
C ASN A 258 -11.63 5.22 -6.99
N ARG A 259 -10.69 6.15 -6.92
CA ARG A 259 -10.26 6.81 -5.67
C ARG A 259 -10.65 8.28 -5.60
N GLY A 260 -11.59 8.69 -6.45
CA GLY A 260 -11.93 10.08 -6.61
C GLY A 260 -10.88 10.88 -7.40
N SER A 261 -11.24 12.08 -7.82
CA SER A 261 -10.35 13.05 -8.45
C SER A 261 -10.28 14.33 -7.62
N VAL A 262 -9.09 14.90 -7.51
CA VAL A 262 -8.92 16.27 -7.01
C VAL A 262 -9.29 17.23 -8.14
N ALA A 263 -9.65 18.47 -7.81
CA ALA A 263 -10.21 19.50 -8.71
C ALA A 263 -9.45 19.78 -10.04
N ILE A 264 -8.32 19.11 -10.31
CA ILE A 264 -7.46 19.28 -11.51
C ILE A 264 -7.42 18.00 -12.37
N GLY A 265 -8.29 17.02 -12.12
CA GLY A 265 -8.26 15.74 -12.87
C GLY A 265 -7.08 14.81 -12.53
N ILE A 266 -6.34 15.11 -11.46
CA ILE A 266 -5.22 14.32 -10.94
C ILE A 266 -5.74 13.53 -9.74
N SER A 267 -5.34 12.25 -9.62
CA SER A 267 -5.70 11.45 -8.44
C SER A 267 -4.99 11.96 -7.17
N PRO A 268 -5.58 11.76 -5.98
CA PRO A 268 -4.91 12.06 -4.71
C PRO A 268 -3.53 11.41 -4.60
N SER A 269 -3.39 10.18 -5.11
CA SER A 269 -2.11 9.47 -5.15
C SER A 269 -1.07 10.14 -6.04
N GLN A 270 -1.49 10.70 -7.18
CA GLN A 270 -0.59 11.44 -8.09
C GLN A 270 -0.12 12.76 -7.48
N LEU A 271 -1.04 13.53 -6.90
CA LEU A 271 -0.68 14.77 -6.22
C LEU A 271 0.36 14.53 -5.14
N LEU A 272 0.12 13.53 -4.32
CA LEU A 272 1.04 13.16 -3.25
C LEU A 272 2.38 12.66 -3.79
N SER A 273 2.38 11.89 -4.87
CA SER A 273 3.60 11.44 -5.54
C SER A 273 4.49 12.62 -5.96
N ILE A 274 3.88 13.68 -6.50
CA ILE A 274 4.61 14.92 -6.83
C ILE A 274 5.23 15.53 -5.57
N LEU A 275 4.46 15.65 -4.49
CA LEU A 275 4.94 16.26 -3.24
C LEU A 275 6.12 15.49 -2.64
N ILE A 276 6.08 14.16 -2.61
CA ILE A 276 7.19 13.35 -2.07
C ILE A 276 8.42 13.39 -2.97
N VAL A 277 8.27 13.49 -4.30
CA VAL A 277 9.41 13.68 -5.22
C VAL A 277 10.09 15.01 -4.97
N VAL A 278 9.32 16.10 -4.86
CA VAL A 278 9.85 17.43 -4.55
C VAL A 278 10.56 17.44 -3.19
N ALA A 279 9.95 16.82 -2.19
CA ALA A 279 10.57 16.67 -0.86
C ALA A 279 11.89 15.87 -0.93
N GLY A 280 11.95 14.79 -1.70
CA GLY A 280 13.15 13.99 -1.90
C GLY A 280 14.30 14.77 -2.55
N ILE A 281 13.99 15.58 -3.57
CA ILE A 281 14.97 16.47 -4.20
C ILE A 281 15.49 17.50 -3.19
N GLY A 282 14.60 18.12 -2.42
CA GLY A 282 14.94 19.06 -1.35
C GLY A 282 15.85 18.40 -0.28
N LEU A 283 15.59 17.15 0.10
CA LEU A 283 16.42 16.41 1.03
C LEU A 283 17.82 16.13 0.50
N ILE A 284 17.99 15.79 -0.79
CA ILE A 284 19.32 15.64 -1.39
C ILE A 284 20.11 16.94 -1.24
N PHE A 285 19.48 18.08 -1.50
CA PHE A 285 20.10 19.39 -1.36
C PHE A 285 20.51 19.67 0.10
N VAL A 286 19.62 19.43 1.04
CA VAL A 286 19.90 19.56 2.49
C VAL A 286 21.04 18.63 2.93
N TYR A 287 21.02 17.37 2.52
CA TYR A 287 22.10 16.40 2.82
C TYR A 287 23.46 16.90 2.33
N THR A 288 23.49 17.42 1.09
CA THR A 288 24.72 17.90 0.47
C THR A 288 25.30 19.12 1.19
N ILE A 289 24.45 20.08 1.59
CA ILE A 289 24.86 21.27 2.34
C ILE A 289 25.38 20.91 3.73
N LEU A 290 24.64 20.06 4.46
CA LEU A 290 25.01 19.69 5.82
C LEU A 290 26.28 18.85 5.86
N HIS A 291 26.48 17.97 4.86
CA HIS A 291 27.71 17.19 4.73
C HIS A 291 28.94 18.09 4.51
N LYS A 292 28.82 19.12 3.67
CA LYS A 292 29.90 20.11 3.45
C LYS A 292 30.22 20.93 4.69
N LYS A 293 29.21 21.26 5.52
CA LYS A 293 29.38 22.16 6.68
C LYS A 293 29.84 21.49 7.97
N LYS A 294 29.56 20.21 8.20
CA LYS A 294 29.69 19.59 9.54
C LYS A 294 30.32 18.19 9.56
N ASN A 295 30.92 17.66 8.50
CA ASN A 295 31.39 16.27 8.45
C ASN A 295 30.34 15.26 8.99
N ILE A 296 29.07 15.46 8.65
CA ILE A 296 27.97 14.57 9.06
C ILE A 296 28.07 13.27 8.25
N GLU A 297 28.03 12.13 8.91
CA GLU A 297 27.99 10.81 8.26
C GLU A 297 26.66 10.62 7.50
N ILE A 298 26.73 10.30 6.21
CA ILE A 298 25.60 10.03 5.32
C ILE A 298 25.52 8.55 4.97
#